data_61be6021277ee0cc8d87c185dc418e58
#
_entry.id   61be6021277ee0cc8d87c185dc418e58
#
_cell.length_a   1.000
_cell.length_b   1.000
_cell.length_c   1.000
_cell.angle_alpha   90.00
_cell.angle_beta   90.00
_cell.angle_gamma   90.00
#
_symmetry.space_group_name_H-M   'P 1'
#
loop_
_entity.id
_entity.type
_entity.pdbx_description
1 polymer ?
#
loop_
_entity_poly.entity_id
_entity_poly.type
_entity_poly.pdbx_seq_one_letter_code
_entity_poly.pdbx_strand_id
1 'polypeptide(L)'
;MSTSGQRGSMLAEPLAPPSAGRIAAYLGLFLLGAVVGAAGALMQSAWFPGGLLLALAGAAGLFLGGGLATDSRAGAVSPAVGWMVAVVLLTASRPEGDFLFGAGLGSYLFLLGGMAVAVMCATLGQGRQPDRSGVRLGK
;
A
#
# COMPACT_ATOMS: atom_id res chain seq x y z
N MET A 1 9.98 32.66 31.72
CA MET A 1 11.14 31.98 32.29
C MET A 1 11.26 30.51 31.99
N SER A 2 10.25 29.83 31.51
CA SER A 2 10.27 28.36 31.28
C SER A 2 10.15 27.93 29.83
N THR A 3 10.28 28.85 28.88
CA THR A 3 10.16 28.55 27.44
C THR A 3 11.34 27.79 26.84
N SER A 4 12.51 27.88 27.46
CA SER A 4 13.70 27.16 27.00
C SER A 4 13.71 25.65 27.38
N GLY A 5 13.05 25.30 28.50
CA GLY A 5 12.94 23.91 28.94
C GLY A 5 11.96 23.05 28.09
N GLN A 6 10.91 23.69 27.58
CA GLN A 6 9.92 22.97 26.72
C GLN A 6 10.43 22.65 25.32
N ARG A 7 11.32 23.49 24.77
CA ARG A 7 11.95 23.22 23.47
C ARG A 7 12.90 22.03 23.51
N GLY A 8 13.61 21.84 24.61
CA GLY A 8 14.49 20.70 24.81
C GLY A 8 13.73 19.38 24.97
N SER A 9 12.55 19.41 25.60
CA SER A 9 11.74 18.20 25.78
C SER A 9 11.05 17.74 24.50
N MET A 10 10.68 18.68 23.59
CA MET A 10 10.11 18.31 22.29
C MET A 10 11.11 17.64 21.34
N LEU A 11 12.40 18.00 21.45
CA LEU A 11 13.47 17.40 20.66
C LEU A 11 13.98 16.08 21.26
N ALA A 12 13.75 15.87 22.55
CA ALA A 12 14.19 14.69 23.28
C ALA A 12 13.09 13.65 23.45
N GLU A 13 11.85 13.94 23.01
CA GLU A 13 10.79 12.93 23.02
C GLU A 13 11.14 11.83 22.01
N PRO A 14 11.48 10.61 22.46
CA PRO A 14 11.70 9.50 21.54
C PRO A 14 10.39 9.28 20.80
N LEU A 15 10.47 9.16 19.46
CA LEU A 15 9.35 8.71 18.66
C LEU A 15 8.76 7.47 19.31
N ALA A 16 7.56 7.59 19.85
CA ALA A 16 6.89 6.48 20.49
C ALA A 16 6.88 5.27 19.54
N PRO A 17 7.34 4.09 19.96
CA PRO A 17 7.30 2.91 19.09
C PRO A 17 5.85 2.65 18.70
N PRO A 18 5.58 2.25 17.43
CA PRO A 18 4.23 1.95 17.00
C PRO A 18 3.63 0.89 17.93
N SER A 19 2.37 1.06 18.32
CA SER A 19 1.67 0.09 19.16
C SER A 19 1.66 -1.29 18.50
N ALA A 20 1.66 -2.35 19.29
CA ALA A 20 1.60 -3.73 18.78
C ALA A 20 0.40 -3.95 17.85
N GLY A 21 -0.73 -3.31 18.15
CA GLY A 21 -1.92 -3.35 17.30
C GLY A 21 -1.69 -2.71 15.91
N ARG A 22 -0.94 -1.63 15.84
CA ARG A 22 -0.57 -0.99 14.56
C ARG A 22 0.35 -1.87 13.72
N ILE A 23 1.34 -2.46 14.34
CA ILE A 23 2.25 -3.39 13.65
C ILE A 23 1.46 -4.59 13.12
N ALA A 24 0.58 -5.17 13.91
CA ALA A 24 -0.30 -6.27 13.50
C ALA A 24 -1.19 -5.87 12.32
N ALA A 25 -1.75 -4.65 12.33
CA ALA A 25 -2.56 -4.13 11.23
C ALA A 25 -1.74 -4.01 9.93
N TYR A 26 -0.54 -3.47 9.99
CA TYR A 26 0.33 -3.34 8.82
C TYR A 26 0.80 -4.69 8.28
N LEU A 27 1.13 -5.63 9.14
CA LEU A 27 1.47 -7.00 8.74
C LEU A 27 0.28 -7.70 8.11
N GLY A 28 -0.92 -7.55 8.68
CA GLY A 28 -2.15 -8.08 8.11
C GLY A 28 -2.44 -7.50 6.72
N LEU A 29 -2.30 -6.18 6.56
CA LEU A 29 -2.45 -5.51 5.27
C LEU A 29 -1.40 -5.95 4.24
N PHE A 30 -0.16 -6.13 4.67
CA PHE A 30 0.92 -6.65 3.83
C PHE A 30 0.59 -8.05 3.31
N LEU A 31 0.19 -8.96 4.19
CA LEU A 31 -0.20 -10.32 3.81
C LEU A 31 -1.42 -10.33 2.90
N LEU A 32 -2.40 -9.48 3.19
CA LEU A 32 -3.59 -9.34 2.34
C LEU A 32 -3.21 -8.80 0.96
N GLY A 33 -2.29 -7.85 0.89
CA GLY A 33 -1.71 -7.35 -0.36
C GLY A 33 -1.04 -8.44 -1.17
N ALA A 34 -0.26 -9.30 -0.51
CA ALA A 34 0.38 -10.46 -1.16
C ALA A 34 -0.65 -11.45 -1.73
N VAL A 35 -1.70 -11.75 -0.97
CA VAL A 35 -2.80 -12.62 -1.42
C VAL A 35 -3.53 -12.02 -2.61
N VAL A 36 -3.87 -10.73 -2.56
CA VAL A 36 -4.53 -10.03 -3.68
C VAL A 36 -3.62 -9.97 -4.90
N GLY A 37 -2.31 -9.78 -4.71
CA GLY A 37 -1.32 -9.82 -5.79
C GLY A 37 -1.26 -11.17 -6.47
N ALA A 38 -1.19 -12.24 -5.70
CA ALA A 38 -1.17 -13.61 -6.22
C ALA A 38 -2.48 -13.98 -6.94
N ALA A 39 -3.62 -13.70 -6.30
CA ALA A 39 -4.94 -13.93 -6.89
C ALA A 39 -5.14 -13.14 -8.17
N GLY A 40 -4.73 -11.87 -8.18
CA GLY A 40 -4.79 -10.98 -9.34
C GLY A 40 -3.94 -11.48 -10.49
N ALA A 41 -2.73 -11.97 -10.19
CA ALA A 41 -1.84 -12.56 -11.19
C ALA A 41 -2.46 -13.76 -11.91
N LEU A 42 -3.18 -14.60 -11.17
CA LEU A 42 -3.90 -15.75 -11.73
C LEU A 42 -5.15 -15.32 -12.51
N MET A 43 -5.91 -14.36 -11.96
CA MET A 43 -7.17 -13.92 -12.54
C MET A 43 -6.98 -13.14 -13.85
N GLN A 44 -5.92 -12.35 -13.96
CA GLN A 44 -5.62 -11.56 -15.15
C GLN A 44 -5.35 -12.41 -16.39
N SER A 45 -4.78 -13.61 -16.20
CA SER A 45 -4.50 -14.56 -17.29
C SER A 45 -5.72 -15.39 -17.67
N ALA A 46 -6.63 -15.62 -16.73
CA ALA A 46 -7.79 -16.50 -16.94
C ALA A 46 -8.88 -15.84 -17.80
N TRP A 47 -9.07 -14.52 -17.69
CA TRP A 47 -10.16 -13.82 -18.39
C TRP A 47 -9.75 -12.40 -18.79
N PHE A 48 -8.97 -12.28 -19.81
CA PHE A 48 -8.54 -10.98 -20.34
C PHE A 48 -9.63 -10.35 -21.26
N PRO A 49 -9.93 -9.03 -21.16
CA PRO A 49 -9.37 -8.03 -20.27
C PRO A 49 -10.11 -7.88 -18.92
N GLY A 50 -11.22 -8.57 -18.71
CA GLY A 50 -12.06 -8.45 -17.53
C GLY A 50 -11.34 -8.81 -16.24
N GLY A 51 -10.57 -9.91 -16.25
CA GLY A 51 -9.77 -10.35 -15.09
C GLY A 51 -8.71 -9.34 -14.69
N LEU A 52 -8.07 -8.68 -15.67
CA LEU A 52 -7.11 -7.61 -15.42
C LEU A 52 -7.75 -6.41 -14.71
N LEU A 53 -8.90 -5.94 -15.21
CA LEU A 53 -9.63 -4.82 -14.61
C LEU A 53 -10.10 -5.15 -13.19
N LEU A 54 -10.59 -6.35 -12.97
CA LEU A 54 -11.01 -6.81 -11.65
C LEU A 54 -9.84 -6.89 -10.67
N ALA A 55 -8.70 -7.41 -11.13
CA ALA A 55 -7.50 -7.52 -10.31
C ALA A 55 -6.95 -6.13 -9.91
N LEU A 56 -6.92 -5.18 -10.84
CA LEU A 56 -6.50 -3.80 -10.57
C LEU A 56 -7.50 -3.07 -9.65
N ALA A 57 -8.80 -3.28 -9.86
CA ALA A 57 -9.84 -2.70 -8.99
C ALA A 57 -9.73 -3.26 -7.56
N GLY A 58 -9.48 -4.56 -7.41
CA GLY A 58 -9.24 -5.19 -6.11
C GLY A 58 -8.01 -4.64 -5.40
N ALA A 59 -6.91 -4.46 -6.12
CA ALA A 59 -5.69 -3.85 -5.59
C ALA A 59 -5.95 -2.39 -5.16
N ALA A 60 -6.61 -1.60 -6.00
CA ALA A 60 -6.97 -0.21 -5.68
C ALA A 60 -7.84 -0.13 -4.43
N GLY A 61 -8.87 -0.96 -4.34
CA GLY A 61 -9.77 -1.03 -3.17
C GLY A 61 -9.01 -1.37 -1.89
N LEU A 62 -8.08 -2.31 -1.96
CA LEU A 62 -7.25 -2.69 -0.82
C LEU A 62 -6.29 -1.59 -0.39
N PHE A 63 -5.61 -0.93 -1.34
CA PHE A 63 -4.65 0.13 -1.03
C PHE A 63 -5.36 1.36 -0.43
N LEU A 64 -6.48 1.77 -1.03
CA LEU A 64 -7.31 2.86 -0.50
C LEU A 64 -7.92 2.48 0.86
N GLY A 65 -8.48 1.27 0.96
CA GLY A 65 -9.09 0.77 2.18
C GLY A 65 -8.09 0.67 3.34
N GLY A 66 -6.87 0.21 3.07
CA GLY A 66 -5.80 0.16 4.05
C GLY A 66 -5.39 1.54 4.57
N GLY A 67 -5.27 2.51 3.66
CA GLY A 67 -5.01 3.91 4.02
C GLY A 67 -6.11 4.52 4.86
N LEU A 68 -7.36 4.29 4.49
CA LEU A 68 -8.53 4.79 5.22
C LEU A 68 -8.70 4.13 6.58
N ALA A 69 -8.51 2.81 6.66
CA ALA A 69 -8.69 2.05 7.89
C ALA A 69 -7.65 2.41 8.97
N THR A 70 -6.44 2.75 8.55
CA THR A 70 -5.35 3.10 9.48
C THR A 70 -5.16 4.60 9.63
N ASP A 71 -5.90 5.40 8.86
CA ASP A 71 -5.73 6.85 8.75
C ASP A 71 -4.26 7.24 8.59
N SER A 72 -3.54 6.46 7.81
CA SER A 72 -2.11 6.63 7.61
C SER A 72 -1.66 6.23 6.21
N ARG A 73 -0.63 6.90 5.74
CA ARG A 73 0.03 6.57 4.48
C ARG A 73 0.62 5.16 4.49
N ALA A 74 1.15 4.74 5.63
CA ALA A 74 1.70 3.40 5.82
C ALA A 74 0.66 2.31 5.59
N GLY A 75 -0.61 2.58 5.91
CA GLY A 75 -1.71 1.65 5.66
C GLY A 75 -2.04 1.42 4.19
N ALA A 76 -1.78 2.42 3.32
CA ALA A 76 -1.90 2.25 1.88
C ALA A 76 -0.64 1.58 1.29
N VAL A 77 0.54 1.94 1.79
CA VAL A 77 1.83 1.42 1.30
C VAL A 77 2.04 -0.04 1.70
N SER A 78 1.62 -0.43 2.90
CA SER A 78 1.82 -1.79 3.41
C SER A 78 1.23 -2.87 2.49
N PRO A 79 -0.04 -2.83 2.09
CA PRO A 79 -0.58 -3.82 1.15
C PRO A 79 0.02 -3.68 -0.26
N ALA A 80 0.40 -2.48 -0.68
CA ALA A 80 1.06 -2.26 -1.98
C ALA A 80 2.42 -2.97 -2.03
N VAL A 81 3.21 -2.90 -0.95
CA VAL A 81 4.49 -3.62 -0.83
C VAL A 81 4.26 -5.13 -0.83
N GLY A 82 3.27 -5.63 -0.08
CA GLY A 82 2.91 -7.04 -0.07
C GLY A 82 2.50 -7.54 -1.46
N TRP A 83 1.69 -6.78 -2.15
CA TRP A 83 1.28 -7.04 -3.54
C TRP A 83 2.51 -7.10 -4.47
N MET A 84 3.41 -6.10 -4.37
CA MET A 84 4.63 -6.05 -5.18
C MET A 84 5.53 -7.26 -4.95
N VAL A 85 5.75 -7.63 -3.69
CA VAL A 85 6.56 -8.80 -3.34
C VAL A 85 5.97 -10.06 -3.95
N ALA A 86 4.66 -10.27 -3.82
CA ALA A 86 3.99 -11.45 -4.40
C ALA A 86 4.12 -11.49 -5.92
N VAL A 87 3.88 -10.37 -6.60
CA VAL A 87 3.97 -10.28 -8.07
C VAL A 87 5.40 -10.53 -8.55
N VAL A 88 6.42 -9.94 -7.88
CA VAL A 88 7.83 -10.16 -8.21
C VAL A 88 8.23 -11.62 -8.01
N LEU A 89 7.82 -12.24 -6.90
CA LEU A 89 8.09 -13.65 -6.65
C LEU A 89 7.44 -14.57 -7.70
N LEU A 90 6.23 -14.23 -8.15
CA LEU A 90 5.54 -14.99 -9.20
C LEU A 90 6.16 -14.75 -10.58
N THR A 91 6.80 -13.61 -10.79
CA THR A 91 7.51 -13.28 -12.03
C THR A 91 8.87 -14.00 -12.09
N ALA A 92 9.44 -14.35 -10.93
CA ALA A 92 10.69 -15.09 -10.89
C ALA A 92 10.53 -16.45 -11.58
N SER A 93 11.35 -16.66 -12.59
CA SER A 93 11.35 -17.91 -13.37
C SER A 93 11.68 -19.11 -12.47
N ARG A 94 10.82 -20.11 -12.48
CA ARG A 94 11.12 -21.38 -11.82
C ARG A 94 12.09 -22.19 -12.67
N PRO A 95 12.99 -22.97 -12.03
CA PRO A 95 13.94 -23.83 -12.76
C PRO A 95 13.27 -24.86 -13.69
N GLU A 96 11.98 -25.11 -13.50
CA GLU A 96 11.17 -26.08 -14.26
C GLU A 96 10.62 -25.51 -15.57
N GLY A 97 10.94 -24.24 -15.91
CA GLY A 97 10.55 -23.63 -17.19
C GLY A 97 9.09 -23.23 -17.29
N ASP A 98 8.33 -23.36 -16.21
CA ASP A 98 6.92 -23.00 -16.18
C ASP A 98 6.78 -21.55 -15.70
N PHE A 99 6.30 -20.66 -16.57
CA PHE A 99 6.04 -19.27 -16.25
C PHE A 99 4.61 -19.13 -15.75
N LEU A 100 4.42 -18.99 -14.45
CA LEU A 100 3.13 -18.59 -13.88
C LEU A 100 2.71 -17.17 -14.36
N PHE A 101 3.69 -16.36 -14.69
CA PHE A 101 3.51 -15.06 -15.28
C PHE A 101 3.99 -15.13 -16.72
N GLY A 102 3.09 -15.43 -17.65
CA GLY A 102 3.42 -15.47 -19.08
C GLY A 102 3.96 -14.09 -19.52
N ALA A 103 4.96 -14.09 -20.42
CA ALA A 103 5.50 -12.88 -21.02
C ALA A 103 4.48 -12.24 -21.98
N GLY A 104 3.26 -11.99 -21.49
CA GLY A 104 2.16 -11.41 -22.25
C GLY A 104 1.90 -9.95 -21.87
N LEU A 105 1.26 -9.24 -22.78
CA LEU A 105 0.84 -7.85 -22.58
C LEU A 105 0.04 -7.67 -21.26
N GLY A 106 -0.80 -8.65 -20.91
CA GLY A 106 -1.58 -8.62 -19.67
C GLY A 106 -0.72 -8.56 -18.41
N SER A 107 0.39 -9.30 -18.36
CA SER A 107 1.31 -9.32 -17.23
C SER A 107 2.01 -7.97 -17.03
N TYR A 108 2.44 -7.34 -18.11
CA TYR A 108 3.04 -5.99 -18.05
C TYR A 108 2.00 -4.94 -17.65
N LEU A 109 0.79 -5.02 -18.19
CA LEU A 109 -0.29 -4.10 -17.82
C LEU A 109 -0.70 -4.27 -16.35
N PHE A 110 -0.70 -5.50 -15.84
CA PHE A 110 -0.98 -5.78 -14.44
C PHE A 110 0.12 -5.21 -13.53
N LEU A 111 1.39 -5.41 -13.88
CA LEU A 111 2.51 -4.90 -13.11
C LEU A 111 2.53 -3.37 -13.10
N LEU A 112 2.52 -2.75 -14.28
CA LEU A 112 2.58 -1.29 -14.43
C LEU A 112 1.32 -0.62 -13.90
N GLY A 113 0.16 -1.21 -14.18
CA GLY A 113 -1.13 -0.72 -13.68
C GLY A 113 -1.21 -0.78 -12.16
N GLY A 114 -0.78 -1.88 -11.55
CA GLY A 114 -0.73 -2.03 -10.11
C GLY A 114 0.25 -1.06 -9.45
N MET A 115 1.42 -0.84 -10.06
CA MET A 115 2.38 0.18 -9.59
C MET A 115 1.79 1.58 -9.66
N ALA A 116 1.14 1.94 -10.77
CA ALA A 116 0.48 3.24 -10.92
C ALA A 116 -0.62 3.43 -9.86
N VAL A 117 -1.44 2.42 -9.65
CA VAL A 117 -2.48 2.43 -8.61
C VAL A 117 -1.87 2.58 -7.21
N ALA A 118 -0.78 1.87 -6.92
CA ALA A 118 -0.10 1.97 -5.63
C ALA A 118 0.42 3.39 -5.37
N VAL A 119 1.07 4.00 -6.37
CA VAL A 119 1.57 5.38 -6.28
C VAL A 119 0.41 6.37 -6.12
N MET A 120 -0.65 6.23 -6.89
CA MET A 120 -1.83 7.09 -6.79
C MET A 120 -2.47 7.00 -5.39
N CYS A 121 -2.66 5.80 -4.87
CA CYS A 121 -3.24 5.60 -3.54
C CYS A 121 -2.34 6.16 -2.43
N ALA A 122 -1.03 6.01 -2.57
CA ALA A 122 -0.06 6.55 -1.62
C ALA A 122 -0.01 8.09 -1.63
N THR A 123 -0.24 8.71 -2.79
CA THR A 123 -0.25 10.18 -2.93
C THR A 123 -1.58 10.79 -2.52
N LEU A 124 -2.71 10.17 -2.86
CA LEU A 124 -4.04 10.66 -2.51
C LEU A 124 -4.28 10.69 -0.98
N GLY A 125 -3.62 9.81 -0.24
CA GLY A 125 -3.67 9.81 1.23
C GLY A 125 -3.09 11.08 1.88
N GLN A 126 -2.33 11.89 1.14
CA GLN A 126 -1.76 13.14 1.64
C GLN A 126 -2.75 14.31 1.71
N GLY A 127 -3.78 14.31 0.86
CA GLY A 127 -4.75 15.41 0.78
C GLY A 127 -5.75 15.48 1.93
N ARG A 128 -5.73 14.50 2.82
CA ARG A 128 -6.68 14.39 3.93
C ARG A 128 -6.14 14.76 5.30
N GLN A 129 -4.95 15.35 5.38
CA GLN A 129 -4.55 15.99 6.63
C GLN A 129 -5.52 17.14 6.89
N PRO A 130 -6.32 17.11 7.97
CA PRO A 130 -7.12 18.26 8.33
C PRO A 130 -6.18 19.43 8.52
N ASP A 131 -6.50 20.47 7.79
CA ASP A 131 -5.72 21.72 7.80
C ASP A 131 -5.66 22.25 9.24
N ARG A 132 -4.58 21.91 9.94
CA ARG A 132 -4.34 22.39 11.31
C ARG A 132 -4.19 23.92 11.37
N SER A 133 -4.02 24.54 10.20
CA SER A 133 -3.99 26.00 10.10
C SER A 133 -5.36 26.64 10.34
N GLY A 134 -6.48 25.95 10.11
CA GLY A 134 -7.83 26.47 10.39
C GLY A 134 -8.13 26.65 11.88
N VAL A 135 -7.46 25.91 12.76
CA VAL A 135 -7.68 26.00 14.22
C VAL A 135 -6.99 27.23 14.83
N ARG A 136 -5.98 27.79 14.16
CA ARG A 136 -5.28 29.00 14.67
C ARG A 136 -5.97 30.31 14.36
N LEU A 137 -6.90 30.32 13.43
CA LEU A 137 -7.65 31.51 13.01
C LEU A 137 -8.99 31.66 13.76
N GLY A 138 -9.35 30.70 14.61
CA GLY A 138 -10.58 30.69 15.39
C GLY A 138 -10.51 31.52 16.69
N LYS A 139 -9.54 32.40 16.78
CA LYS A 139 -9.47 33.41 17.83
C LYS A 139 -9.83 34.78 17.26
#